data_1e1b51a33cffc8e9d5f6729ffd554e51
#
_entry.id   1e1b51a33cffc8e9d5f6729ffd554e51
#
_cell.length_a   1.000
_cell.length_b   1.000
_cell.length_c   1.000
_cell.angle_alpha   90.00
_cell.angle_beta   90.00
_cell.angle_gamma   90.00
#
_symmetry.space_group_name_H-M   'P 1'
#
loop_
_entity.id
_entity.type
_entity.pdbx_description
1 polymer ?
#
loop_
_entity_poly.entity_id
_entity_poly.type
_entity_poly.pdbx_seq_one_letter_code
_entity_poly.pdbx_strand_id
1 'polypeptide(L)'
;MKKLLIGLIALVMLAACGQSYEETKRLTRAQRRKMWREDSAALKIAVMPTLDCLPVFVAKERQMFDTAVDIRLKRYNAQMDIDTALIRNRAEGAITDLVRAEKMIKEGTPLRYAAATNAYWLMISQRQLRITNFKHLDDKMLAMTRYSVTDMLGDMAVDSAKLAPERVFRIQINDVNIRQKMLENNEMDAVLLTEPQASQALIKKHFVMMDTRKLDMQMGALVFRTKNMGDNNRKHQMDVFMKGYKQACDSINHYGVKHYREILKKYYGLNAQAIDALPDSLKFTYQATRQKDIDCAKRWLEKKKK
;
A
#
# COMPACT_ATOMS: atom_id res chain seq x y z
N MET A 1 -22.71 -30.94 59.69
CA MET A 1 -23.02 -30.13 58.48
C MET A 1 -21.78 -29.43 57.86
N LYS A 2 -20.91 -28.73 58.61
CA LYS A 2 -19.72 -28.05 58.03
C LYS A 2 -18.73 -28.98 57.31
N LYS A 3 -18.49 -30.21 57.81
CA LYS A 3 -17.57 -31.17 57.16
C LYS A 3 -18.14 -31.75 55.85
N LEU A 4 -19.46 -31.87 55.72
CA LEU A 4 -20.10 -32.30 54.46
C LEU A 4 -20.06 -31.21 53.38
N LEU A 5 -20.17 -29.94 53.79
CA LEU A 5 -20.09 -28.81 52.88
C LEU A 5 -18.69 -28.62 52.30
N ILE A 6 -17.65 -28.86 53.13
CA ILE A 6 -16.23 -28.80 52.71
C ILE A 6 -15.93 -29.93 51.72
N GLY A 7 -16.46 -31.14 51.95
CA GLY A 7 -16.33 -32.27 51.01
C GLY A 7 -17.00 -32.02 49.68
N LEU A 8 -18.16 -31.36 49.65
CA LEU A 8 -18.90 -31.01 48.43
C LEU A 8 -18.15 -29.92 47.61
N ILE A 9 -17.57 -28.92 48.29
CA ILE A 9 -16.76 -27.88 47.66
C ILE A 9 -15.46 -28.47 47.10
N ALA A 10 -14.82 -29.40 47.78
CA ALA A 10 -13.63 -30.09 47.27
C ALA A 10 -13.94 -30.95 46.03
N LEU A 11 -15.13 -31.60 45.99
CA LEU A 11 -15.58 -32.39 44.84
C LEU A 11 -15.87 -31.52 43.62
N VAL A 12 -16.44 -30.33 43.82
CA VAL A 12 -16.71 -29.37 42.74
C VAL A 12 -15.41 -28.77 42.18
N MET A 13 -14.40 -28.57 43.03
CA MET A 13 -13.07 -28.12 42.60
C MET A 13 -12.31 -29.18 41.77
N LEU A 14 -12.56 -30.46 42.01
CA LEU A 14 -11.98 -31.56 41.24
C LEU A 14 -12.68 -31.77 39.87
N ALA A 15 -13.96 -31.40 39.77
CA ALA A 15 -14.71 -31.42 38.49
C ALA A 15 -14.39 -30.24 37.58
N ALA A 16 -13.75 -29.18 38.08
CA ALA A 16 -13.20 -28.08 37.34
C ALA A 16 -11.81 -28.37 36.71
N CYS A 17 -11.43 -29.65 36.65
CA CYS A 17 -10.24 -30.09 35.95
C CYS A 17 -10.42 -29.79 34.47
N GLY A 18 -9.84 -28.68 34.03
CA GLY A 18 -9.77 -28.28 32.64
C GLY A 18 -9.32 -29.44 31.76
N GLN A 19 -9.73 -29.39 30.52
CA GLN A 19 -9.30 -30.30 29.45
C GLN A 19 -7.83 -30.68 29.63
N SER A 20 -7.51 -31.97 29.48
CA SER A 20 -6.13 -32.47 29.57
C SER A 20 -5.21 -31.62 28.70
N TYR A 21 -3.98 -31.37 29.14
CA TYR A 21 -2.97 -30.63 28.33
C TYR A 21 -2.85 -31.17 26.93
N GLU A 22 -2.97 -32.48 26.73
CA GLU A 22 -2.94 -33.12 25.41
C GLU A 22 -4.20 -32.82 24.59
N GLU A 23 -5.38 -32.74 25.18
CA GLU A 23 -6.61 -32.31 24.51
C GLU A 23 -6.55 -30.85 24.13
N THR A 24 -6.10 -29.95 25.02
CA THR A 24 -5.90 -28.52 24.73
C THR A 24 -4.89 -28.33 23.60
N LYS A 25 -3.82 -29.12 23.61
CA LYS A 25 -2.79 -29.10 22.56
C LYS A 25 -3.33 -29.61 21.21
N ARG A 26 -4.16 -30.66 21.22
CA ARG A 26 -4.80 -31.21 20.01
C ARG A 26 -5.83 -30.24 19.44
N LEU A 27 -6.70 -29.66 20.27
CA LEU A 27 -7.67 -28.65 19.89
C LEU A 27 -6.96 -27.41 19.33
N THR A 28 -5.92 -26.92 19.99
CA THR A 28 -5.12 -25.80 19.50
C THR A 28 -4.46 -26.10 18.15
N ARG A 29 -3.97 -27.33 17.93
CA ARG A 29 -3.41 -27.76 16.63
C ARG A 29 -4.48 -27.84 15.55
N ALA A 30 -5.67 -28.38 15.87
CA ALA A 30 -6.80 -28.46 14.94
C ALA A 30 -7.29 -27.06 14.54
N GLN A 31 -7.42 -26.16 15.53
CA GLN A 31 -7.77 -24.75 15.30
C GLN A 31 -6.74 -24.05 14.43
N ARG A 32 -5.44 -24.21 14.69
CA ARG A 32 -4.35 -23.65 13.87
C ARG A 32 -4.42 -24.16 12.43
N ARG A 33 -4.67 -25.45 12.22
CA ARG A 33 -4.82 -26.04 10.89
C ARG A 33 -6.05 -25.48 10.15
N LYS A 34 -7.18 -25.30 10.86
CA LYS A 34 -8.39 -24.69 10.30
C LYS A 34 -8.11 -23.25 9.88
N MET A 35 -7.57 -22.43 10.77
CA MET A 35 -7.20 -21.05 10.49
C MET A 35 -6.21 -20.95 9.32
N TRP A 36 -5.23 -21.85 9.25
CA TRP A 36 -4.27 -21.88 8.14
C TRP A 36 -4.94 -22.24 6.81
N ARG A 37 -5.86 -23.21 6.80
CA ARG A 37 -6.64 -23.56 5.59
C ARG A 37 -7.50 -22.40 5.12
N GLU A 38 -8.22 -21.74 6.03
CA GLU A 38 -9.03 -20.57 5.73
C GLU A 38 -8.17 -19.42 5.21
N ASP A 39 -7.03 -19.12 5.86
CA ASP A 39 -6.11 -18.08 5.35
C ASP A 39 -5.52 -18.45 3.99
N SER A 40 -5.22 -19.73 3.75
CA SER A 40 -4.73 -20.20 2.46
C SER A 40 -5.79 -20.16 1.36
N ALA A 41 -7.06 -20.36 1.71
CA ALA A 41 -8.18 -20.31 0.77
C ALA A 41 -8.57 -18.87 0.40
N ALA A 42 -8.37 -17.90 1.30
CA ALA A 42 -8.72 -16.50 1.08
C ALA A 42 -7.88 -15.85 -0.04
N LEU A 43 -8.48 -14.91 -0.76
CA LEU A 43 -7.76 -13.99 -1.65
C LEU A 43 -7.18 -12.84 -0.82
N LYS A 44 -5.87 -12.76 -0.71
CA LYS A 44 -5.18 -11.73 0.07
C LYS A 44 -4.62 -10.65 -0.85
N ILE A 45 -4.99 -9.40 -0.55
CA ILE A 45 -4.56 -8.22 -1.30
C ILE A 45 -3.72 -7.34 -0.37
N ALA A 46 -2.47 -7.09 -0.77
CA ALA A 46 -1.58 -6.19 -0.06
C ALA A 46 -1.88 -4.74 -0.42
N VAL A 47 -2.06 -3.89 0.59
CA VAL A 47 -2.47 -2.48 0.44
C VAL A 47 -1.66 -1.58 1.38
N MET A 48 -1.53 -0.31 0.99
CA MET A 48 -0.86 0.75 1.76
C MET A 48 -1.85 1.84 2.20
N PRO A 49 -1.46 2.72 3.15
CA PRO A 49 -2.24 3.90 3.50
C PRO A 49 -2.03 5.03 2.46
N THR A 50 -2.17 4.70 1.18
CA THR A 50 -2.10 5.62 0.03
C THR A 50 -3.44 5.64 -0.70
N LEU A 51 -3.86 6.79 -1.25
CA LEU A 51 -5.23 6.96 -1.76
C LEU A 51 -5.55 6.09 -2.98
N ASP A 52 -4.57 5.63 -3.71
CA ASP A 52 -4.77 4.65 -4.79
C ASP A 52 -5.32 3.29 -4.27
N CYS A 53 -5.18 3.03 -2.96
CA CYS A 53 -5.82 1.89 -2.28
C CYS A 53 -7.26 2.17 -1.83
N LEU A 54 -7.76 3.41 -1.91
CA LEU A 54 -9.09 3.77 -1.41
C LEU A 54 -10.22 2.92 -2.02
N PRO A 55 -10.23 2.61 -3.34
CA PRO A 55 -11.28 1.76 -3.90
C PRO A 55 -11.36 0.38 -3.24
N VAL A 56 -10.21 -0.19 -2.85
CA VAL A 56 -10.19 -1.50 -2.16
C VAL A 56 -10.82 -1.41 -0.78
N PHE A 57 -10.53 -0.34 -0.03
CA PHE A 57 -11.13 -0.12 1.28
C PHE A 57 -12.63 0.18 1.19
N VAL A 58 -13.04 0.99 0.21
CA VAL A 58 -14.46 1.28 -0.06
C VAL A 58 -15.21 0.00 -0.43
N ALA A 59 -14.65 -0.81 -1.35
CA ALA A 59 -15.27 -2.07 -1.75
C ALA A 59 -15.46 -3.01 -0.55
N LYS A 60 -14.47 -3.08 0.36
CA LYS A 60 -14.56 -3.91 1.57
C LYS A 60 -15.61 -3.37 2.56
N GLU A 61 -15.59 -2.08 2.88
CA GLU A 61 -16.48 -1.47 3.88
C GLU A 61 -17.93 -1.38 3.39
N ARG A 62 -18.13 -1.21 2.10
CA ARG A 62 -19.45 -1.13 1.47
C ARG A 62 -19.97 -2.49 0.95
N GLN A 63 -19.28 -3.59 1.31
CA GLN A 63 -19.66 -4.97 0.94
C GLN A 63 -19.88 -5.14 -0.58
N MET A 64 -19.03 -4.50 -1.39
CA MET A 64 -19.10 -4.60 -2.86
C MET A 64 -18.49 -5.90 -3.41
N PHE A 65 -17.81 -6.67 -2.55
CA PHE A 65 -17.36 -8.03 -2.88
C PHE A 65 -18.46 -9.04 -2.59
N ASP A 66 -18.59 -10.05 -3.43
CA ASP A 66 -19.47 -11.18 -3.15
C ASP A 66 -19.06 -11.83 -1.82
N THR A 67 -20.03 -11.96 -0.91
CA THR A 67 -19.81 -12.51 0.44
C THR A 67 -19.41 -13.98 0.44
N ALA A 68 -19.67 -14.71 -0.64
CA ALA A 68 -19.22 -16.09 -0.82
C ALA A 68 -17.70 -16.20 -1.00
N VAL A 69 -17.02 -15.09 -1.31
CA VAL A 69 -15.57 -15.04 -1.52
C VAL A 69 -14.87 -14.35 -0.35
N ASP A 70 -13.98 -15.07 0.34
CA ASP A 70 -13.17 -14.48 1.42
C ASP A 70 -12.02 -13.64 0.82
N ILE A 71 -12.20 -12.30 0.86
CA ILE A 71 -11.20 -11.32 0.43
C ILE A 71 -10.63 -10.64 1.67
N ARG A 72 -9.32 -10.82 1.89
CA ARG A 72 -8.60 -10.29 3.05
C ARG A 72 -7.60 -9.22 2.64
N LEU A 73 -7.64 -8.08 3.30
CA LEU A 73 -6.68 -6.99 3.08
C LEU A 73 -5.50 -7.14 4.04
N LYS A 74 -4.29 -7.23 3.49
CA LYS A 74 -3.04 -7.24 4.24
C LYS A 74 -2.44 -5.83 4.17
N ARG A 75 -2.46 -5.11 5.28
CA ARG A 75 -2.03 -3.70 5.36
C ARG A 75 -0.55 -3.60 5.69
N TYR A 76 0.14 -2.78 4.92
CA TYR A 76 1.57 -2.46 5.09
C TYR A 76 1.77 -0.94 5.00
N ASN A 77 2.80 -0.42 5.66
CA ASN A 77 3.15 0.99 5.58
C ASN A 77 4.36 1.25 4.66
N ALA A 78 5.07 0.19 4.32
CA ALA A 78 6.26 0.27 3.48
C ALA A 78 6.09 -0.54 2.19
N GLN A 79 6.50 0.04 1.07
CA GLN A 79 6.44 -0.59 -0.25
C GLN A 79 7.21 -1.92 -0.29
N MET A 80 8.36 -1.99 0.37
CA MET A 80 9.19 -3.20 0.41
C MET A 80 8.50 -4.38 1.12
N ASP A 81 7.59 -4.11 2.06
CA ASP A 81 6.83 -5.16 2.73
C ASP A 81 5.77 -5.76 1.80
N ILE A 82 5.18 -4.94 0.93
CA ILE A 82 4.28 -5.42 -0.14
C ILE A 82 5.04 -6.35 -1.10
N ASP A 83 6.23 -5.96 -1.55
CA ASP A 83 7.06 -6.80 -2.41
C ASP A 83 7.36 -8.13 -1.72
N THR A 84 7.78 -8.08 -0.46
CA THR A 84 8.05 -9.28 0.33
C THR A 84 6.81 -10.17 0.46
N ALA A 85 5.62 -9.58 0.63
CA ALA A 85 4.37 -10.31 0.69
C ALA A 85 4.06 -11.04 -0.64
N LEU A 86 4.28 -10.38 -1.78
CA LEU A 86 4.11 -10.98 -3.10
C LEU A 86 5.17 -12.06 -3.37
N ILE A 87 6.45 -11.77 -3.16
CA ILE A 87 7.57 -12.70 -3.40
C ILE A 87 7.40 -13.98 -2.56
N ARG A 88 7.04 -13.83 -1.28
CA ARG A 88 6.87 -14.95 -0.35
C ARG A 88 5.48 -15.59 -0.36
N ASN A 89 4.64 -15.27 -1.35
CA ASN A 89 3.28 -15.81 -1.49
C ASN A 89 2.39 -15.58 -0.24
N ARG A 90 2.54 -14.44 0.42
CA ARG A 90 1.71 -14.01 1.56
C ARG A 90 0.51 -13.18 1.13
N ALA A 91 0.52 -12.70 -0.13
CA ALA A 91 -0.57 -12.03 -0.81
C ALA A 91 -0.63 -12.50 -2.27
N GLU A 92 -1.83 -12.64 -2.80
CA GLU A 92 -2.10 -13.00 -4.19
C GLU A 92 -2.11 -11.79 -5.12
N GLY A 93 -2.48 -10.60 -4.59
CA GLY A 93 -2.48 -9.34 -5.32
C GLY A 93 -1.99 -8.19 -4.47
N ALA A 94 -1.66 -7.08 -5.12
CA ALA A 94 -1.24 -5.87 -4.44
C ALA A 94 -1.49 -4.62 -5.28
N ILE A 95 -1.64 -3.48 -4.60
CA ILE A 95 -1.47 -2.16 -5.20
C ILE A 95 -0.01 -1.75 -5.00
N THR A 96 0.67 -1.41 -6.09
CA THR A 96 2.10 -1.12 -6.15
C THR A 96 2.41 -0.12 -7.26
N ASP A 97 3.68 0.17 -7.52
CA ASP A 97 4.11 0.93 -8.67
C ASP A 97 4.76 0.07 -9.78
N LEU A 98 4.79 0.58 -11.01
CA LEU A 98 5.31 -0.16 -12.17
C LEU A 98 6.80 -0.50 -12.03
N VAL A 99 7.60 0.37 -11.41
CA VAL A 99 9.04 0.13 -11.23
C VAL A 99 9.26 -1.07 -10.31
N ARG A 100 8.52 -1.14 -9.19
CA ARG A 100 8.58 -2.26 -8.26
C ARG A 100 8.04 -3.54 -8.88
N ALA A 101 6.93 -3.46 -9.62
CA ALA A 101 6.35 -4.60 -10.31
C ALA A 101 7.34 -5.18 -11.35
N GLU A 102 7.92 -4.34 -12.20
CA GLU A 102 8.89 -4.77 -13.20
C GLU A 102 10.19 -5.33 -12.59
N LYS A 103 10.63 -4.75 -11.46
CA LYS A 103 11.75 -5.31 -10.71
C LYS A 103 11.44 -6.73 -10.23
N MET A 104 10.27 -6.94 -9.59
CA MET A 104 9.87 -8.27 -9.12
C MET A 104 9.72 -9.27 -10.27
N ILE A 105 9.14 -8.86 -11.41
CA ILE A 105 9.03 -9.70 -12.61
C ILE A 105 10.42 -10.10 -13.10
N LYS A 106 11.35 -9.15 -13.20
CA LYS A 106 12.74 -9.40 -13.63
C LYS A 106 13.50 -10.34 -12.68
N GLU A 107 13.16 -10.32 -11.39
CA GLU A 107 13.73 -11.18 -10.35
C GLU A 107 13.00 -12.52 -10.20
N GLY A 108 12.08 -12.85 -11.11
CA GLY A 108 11.44 -14.16 -11.18
C GLY A 108 10.13 -14.28 -10.40
N THR A 109 9.54 -13.20 -9.91
CA THR A 109 8.19 -13.23 -9.35
C THR A 109 7.18 -12.94 -10.47
N PRO A 110 6.40 -13.93 -10.92
CA PRO A 110 5.50 -13.76 -12.06
C PRO A 110 4.28 -12.94 -11.64
N LEU A 111 4.18 -11.71 -12.14
CA LEU A 111 3.07 -10.79 -11.90
C LEU A 111 2.34 -10.47 -13.21
N ARG A 112 1.03 -10.23 -13.09
CA ARG A 112 0.18 -9.71 -14.16
C ARG A 112 -0.44 -8.39 -13.70
N TYR A 113 -0.42 -7.41 -14.57
CA TYR A 113 -1.16 -6.15 -14.39
C TYR A 113 -2.65 -6.41 -14.57
N ALA A 114 -3.45 -6.02 -13.58
CA ALA A 114 -4.91 -6.09 -13.63
C ALA A 114 -5.53 -4.74 -13.98
N ALA A 115 -4.97 -3.65 -13.46
CA ALA A 115 -5.38 -2.29 -13.77
C ALA A 115 -4.27 -1.29 -13.44
N ALA A 116 -4.31 -0.13 -14.07
CA ALA A 116 -3.62 1.05 -13.56
C ALA A 116 -4.36 1.60 -12.35
N THR A 117 -3.64 2.29 -11.44
CA THR A 117 -4.26 3.07 -10.37
C THR A 117 -4.09 4.56 -10.63
N ASN A 118 -4.79 5.40 -9.86
CA ASN A 118 -4.68 6.85 -9.95
C ASN A 118 -3.52 7.43 -9.16
N ALA A 119 -2.58 6.61 -8.71
CA ALA A 119 -1.42 7.08 -7.95
C ALA A 119 -0.63 8.12 -8.74
N TYR A 120 -0.30 9.22 -8.08
CA TYR A 120 0.63 10.21 -8.54
C TYR A 120 1.56 10.61 -7.40
N TRP A 121 2.68 11.21 -7.74
CA TRP A 121 3.69 11.58 -6.76
C TRP A 121 4.04 13.06 -6.90
N LEU A 122 4.24 13.68 -5.75
CA LEU A 122 4.78 15.00 -5.63
C LEU A 122 6.18 14.94 -5.02
N MET A 123 7.13 15.65 -5.61
CA MET A 123 8.38 15.98 -4.93
C MET A 123 8.13 17.27 -4.15
N ILE A 124 8.24 17.19 -2.85
CA ILE A 124 7.91 18.29 -1.94
C ILE A 124 9.15 18.63 -1.13
N SER A 125 9.52 19.91 -1.12
CA SER A 125 10.65 20.43 -0.37
C SER A 125 10.22 21.16 0.88
N GLN A 126 11.11 21.17 1.87
CA GLN A 126 10.94 21.85 3.12
C GLN A 126 10.77 23.37 2.92
N ARG A 127 9.75 23.94 3.56
CA ARG A 127 9.40 25.36 3.43
C ARG A 127 10.55 26.31 3.80
N GLN A 128 11.26 26.02 4.88
CA GLN A 128 12.30 26.93 5.43
C GLN A 128 13.52 27.05 4.51
N LEU A 129 13.85 25.99 3.77
CA LEU A 129 15.01 25.95 2.87
C LEU A 129 14.76 26.65 1.54
N ARG A 130 13.51 26.99 1.21
CA ARG A 130 13.14 27.65 -0.06
C ARG A 130 13.65 26.96 -1.30
N ILE A 131 13.74 25.62 -1.27
CA ILE A 131 14.10 24.80 -2.42
C ILE A 131 12.93 24.79 -3.39
N THR A 132 13.00 25.56 -4.48
CA THR A 132 11.89 25.78 -5.42
C THR A 132 12.15 25.21 -6.82
N ASN A 133 13.38 24.77 -7.10
CA ASN A 133 13.75 24.12 -8.35
C ASN A 133 14.78 23.02 -8.11
N PHE A 134 14.99 22.16 -9.11
CA PHE A 134 15.86 20.98 -8.96
C PHE A 134 17.34 21.29 -8.76
N LYS A 135 17.85 22.45 -9.24
CA LYS A 135 19.24 22.85 -9.00
C LYS A 135 19.53 23.11 -7.52
N HIS A 136 18.49 23.51 -6.77
CA HIS A 136 18.60 23.69 -5.32
C HIS A 136 18.68 22.37 -4.53
N LEU A 137 18.59 21.22 -5.19
CA LEU A 137 18.83 19.90 -4.57
C LEU A 137 20.33 19.60 -4.37
N ASP A 138 21.21 20.43 -4.92
CA ASP A 138 22.64 20.31 -4.71
C ASP A 138 22.96 20.32 -3.20
N ASP A 139 23.70 19.30 -2.74
CA ASP A 139 24.05 19.11 -1.34
C ASP A 139 22.83 18.99 -0.39
N LYS A 140 21.73 18.37 -0.86
CA LYS A 140 20.48 18.20 -0.10
C LYS A 140 20.07 16.73 0.02
N MET A 141 19.32 16.45 1.09
CA MET A 141 18.73 15.13 1.36
C MET A 141 17.38 14.99 0.66
N LEU A 142 17.25 13.95 -0.17
CA LEU A 142 16.01 13.58 -0.84
C LEU A 142 15.54 12.20 -0.36
N ALA A 143 14.43 12.16 0.39
CA ALA A 143 13.86 10.90 0.87
C ALA A 143 12.99 10.21 -0.20
N MET A 144 13.26 8.93 -0.41
CA MET A 144 12.58 8.09 -1.41
C MET A 144 12.63 6.61 -1.00
N THR A 145 12.05 5.72 -1.79
CA THR A 145 12.23 4.27 -1.69
C THR A 145 13.06 3.78 -2.88
N ARG A 146 14.18 3.10 -2.63
CA ARG A 146 15.03 2.56 -3.71
C ARG A 146 14.26 1.59 -4.61
N TYR A 147 14.59 1.62 -5.90
CA TYR A 147 13.98 0.78 -6.93
C TYR A 147 12.45 0.89 -6.97
N SER A 148 11.91 2.08 -6.76
CA SER A 148 10.50 2.43 -6.91
C SER A 148 10.35 3.62 -7.87
N VAL A 149 9.11 3.98 -8.16
CA VAL A 149 8.84 5.20 -8.91
C VAL A 149 9.45 6.44 -8.23
N THR A 150 9.54 6.47 -6.90
CA THR A 150 10.13 7.61 -6.18
C THR A 150 11.65 7.71 -6.38
N ASP A 151 12.36 6.59 -6.53
CA ASP A 151 13.78 6.59 -6.92
C ASP A 151 13.96 7.08 -8.38
N MET A 152 13.12 6.59 -9.29
CA MET A 152 13.11 7.02 -10.68
C MET A 152 12.87 8.53 -10.83
N LEU A 153 11.90 9.06 -10.11
CA LEU A 153 11.61 10.51 -10.11
C LEU A 153 12.76 11.33 -9.50
N GLY A 154 13.45 10.78 -8.51
CA GLY A 154 14.69 11.37 -7.97
C GLY A 154 15.79 11.46 -9.02
N ASP A 155 16.03 10.39 -9.81
CA ASP A 155 16.97 10.41 -10.94
C ASP A 155 16.56 11.46 -11.99
N MET A 156 15.27 11.49 -12.35
CA MET A 156 14.78 12.47 -13.33
C MET A 156 15.00 13.92 -12.87
N ALA A 157 14.85 14.22 -11.59
CA ALA A 157 15.08 15.56 -11.05
C ALA A 157 16.58 15.92 -11.10
N VAL A 158 17.46 15.01 -10.73
CA VAL A 158 18.93 15.18 -10.77
C VAL A 158 19.42 15.37 -12.20
N ASP A 159 18.97 14.53 -13.13
CA ASP A 159 19.32 14.61 -14.55
C ASP A 159 18.82 15.94 -15.17
N SER A 160 17.58 16.35 -14.86
CA SER A 160 17.01 17.62 -15.32
C SER A 160 17.77 18.85 -14.81
N ALA A 161 18.29 18.77 -13.58
CA ALA A 161 19.12 19.81 -12.98
C ALA A 161 20.57 19.81 -13.49
N LYS A 162 20.98 18.76 -14.23
CA LYS A 162 22.36 18.49 -14.63
C LYS A 162 23.32 18.43 -13.43
N LEU A 163 22.84 17.90 -12.31
CA LEU A 163 23.66 17.65 -11.12
C LEU A 163 24.35 16.30 -11.23
N ALA A 164 25.56 16.18 -10.66
CA ALA A 164 26.19 14.89 -10.49
C ALA A 164 25.38 14.06 -9.46
N PRO A 165 25.15 12.75 -9.69
CA PRO A 165 24.27 11.94 -8.83
C PRO A 165 24.65 11.93 -7.36
N GLU A 166 25.93 12.04 -7.03
CA GLU A 166 26.50 12.09 -5.68
C GLU A 166 26.26 13.43 -4.96
N ARG A 167 25.83 14.46 -5.69
CA ARG A 167 25.52 15.78 -5.12
C ARG A 167 24.16 15.83 -4.44
N VAL A 168 23.32 14.80 -4.59
CA VAL A 168 22.03 14.70 -3.92
C VAL A 168 22.02 13.45 -3.04
N PHE A 169 21.93 13.65 -1.73
CA PHE A 169 21.92 12.55 -0.76
C PHE A 169 20.56 11.83 -0.76
N ARG A 170 20.50 10.66 -1.37
CA ARG A 170 19.27 9.87 -1.47
C ARG A 170 19.09 8.99 -0.24
N ILE A 171 18.16 9.37 0.60
CA ILE A 171 17.88 8.70 1.87
C ILE A 171 16.71 7.73 1.67
N GLN A 172 16.96 6.44 1.91
CA GLN A 172 15.91 5.43 1.80
C GLN A 172 15.03 5.43 3.04
N ILE A 173 13.78 5.87 2.87
CA ILE A 173 12.74 5.83 3.91
C ILE A 173 11.52 5.16 3.29
N ASN A 174 11.28 3.90 3.65
CA ASN A 174 10.27 3.05 2.99
C ASN A 174 8.86 3.31 3.48
N ASP A 175 8.67 3.65 4.77
CA ASP A 175 7.38 4.00 5.34
C ASP A 175 6.98 5.41 4.89
N VAL A 176 5.87 5.53 4.16
CA VAL A 176 5.40 6.79 3.59
C VAL A 176 4.97 7.80 4.65
N ASN A 177 4.44 7.33 5.80
CA ASN A 177 4.02 8.19 6.89
C ASN A 177 5.24 8.74 7.65
N ILE A 178 6.28 7.90 7.84
CA ILE A 178 7.56 8.36 8.43
C ILE A 178 8.20 9.40 7.52
N ARG A 179 8.22 9.16 6.21
CA ARG A 179 8.77 10.10 5.22
C ARG A 179 8.08 11.46 5.27
N GLN A 180 6.76 11.49 5.38
CA GLN A 180 5.99 12.72 5.58
C GLN A 180 6.38 13.44 6.86
N LYS A 181 6.41 12.72 8.00
CA LYS A 181 6.76 13.29 9.31
C LYS A 181 8.16 13.86 9.33
N MET A 182 9.13 13.21 8.70
CA MET A 182 10.51 13.71 8.62
C MET A 182 10.60 15.03 7.85
N LEU A 183 9.80 15.22 6.79
CA LEU A 183 9.70 16.53 6.15
C LEU A 183 9.10 17.57 7.10
N GLU A 184 8.01 17.23 7.78
CA GLU A 184 7.30 18.15 8.70
C GLU A 184 8.15 18.53 9.92
N ASN A 185 9.02 17.63 10.36
CA ASN A 185 9.96 17.85 11.47
C ASN A 185 11.27 18.53 11.05
N ASN A 186 11.41 18.88 9.77
CA ASN A 186 12.64 19.44 9.18
C ASN A 186 13.87 18.51 9.24
N GLU A 187 13.64 17.21 9.23
CA GLU A 187 14.68 16.17 9.21
C GLU A 187 15.08 15.78 7.78
N MET A 188 14.29 16.18 6.76
CA MET A 188 14.54 15.98 5.34
C MET A 188 14.37 17.27 4.57
N ASP A 189 15.25 17.51 3.58
CA ASP A 189 15.20 18.72 2.75
C ASP A 189 14.11 18.63 1.68
N ALA A 190 13.97 17.44 1.09
CA ALA A 190 12.91 17.12 0.14
C ALA A 190 12.49 15.66 0.26
N VAL A 191 11.25 15.38 -0.12
CA VAL A 191 10.66 14.04 -0.10
C VAL A 191 9.80 13.80 -1.35
N LEU A 192 9.60 12.51 -1.69
CA LEU A 192 8.62 12.09 -2.69
C LEU A 192 7.44 11.44 -1.97
N LEU A 193 6.28 12.05 -2.07
CA LEU A 193 5.03 11.61 -1.44
C LEU A 193 3.93 11.39 -2.48
N THR A 194 2.97 10.55 -2.13
CA THR A 194 1.67 10.41 -2.80
C THR A 194 0.55 10.82 -1.85
N GLU A 195 -0.70 10.76 -2.28
CA GLU A 195 -1.83 11.08 -1.42
C GLU A 195 -2.13 9.94 -0.41
N PRO A 196 -2.58 10.25 0.81
CA PRO A 196 -2.92 11.58 1.36
C PRO A 196 -1.75 12.33 2.00
N GLN A 197 -0.57 11.73 2.06
CA GLN A 197 0.61 12.31 2.73
C GLN A 197 1.06 13.61 2.06
N ALA A 198 0.91 13.70 0.74
CA ALA A 198 1.22 14.91 -0.01
C ALA A 198 0.33 16.09 0.42
N SER A 199 -0.99 15.90 0.45
CA SER A 199 -1.93 16.94 0.90
C SER A 199 -1.67 17.36 2.34
N GLN A 200 -1.35 16.43 3.24
CA GLN A 200 -1.00 16.76 4.63
C GLN A 200 0.26 17.63 4.71
N ALA A 201 1.30 17.30 3.93
CA ALA A 201 2.51 18.11 3.87
C ALA A 201 2.21 19.54 3.33
N LEU A 202 1.29 19.66 2.34
CA LEU A 202 0.92 20.95 1.77
C LEU A 202 0.13 21.85 2.75
N ILE A 203 -0.59 21.30 3.73
CA ILE A 203 -1.19 22.08 4.83
C ILE A 203 -0.10 22.89 5.58
N LYS A 204 1.12 22.32 5.70
CA LYS A 204 2.28 22.98 6.33
C LYS A 204 2.97 23.99 5.41
N LYS A 205 2.42 24.24 4.21
CA LYS A 205 2.93 25.18 3.19
C LYS A 205 4.34 24.83 2.68
N HIS A 206 4.66 23.53 2.58
CA HIS A 206 5.82 23.03 1.87
C HIS A 206 5.71 23.25 0.35
N PHE A 207 6.82 23.31 -0.37
CA PHE A 207 6.83 23.64 -1.80
C PHE A 207 6.79 22.39 -2.69
N VAL A 208 5.92 22.38 -3.70
CA VAL A 208 5.89 21.35 -4.73
C VAL A 208 6.92 21.70 -5.80
N MET A 209 7.90 20.82 -6.00
CA MET A 209 8.93 20.93 -7.03
C MET A 209 8.60 20.13 -8.29
N MET A 210 7.93 18.99 -8.11
CA MET A 210 7.49 18.09 -9.19
C MET A 210 6.08 17.58 -8.90
N ASP A 211 5.28 17.47 -9.97
CA ASP A 211 3.95 16.85 -9.95
C ASP A 211 3.84 15.92 -11.16
N THR A 212 3.77 14.61 -10.90
CA THR A 212 3.75 13.61 -11.97
C THR A 212 2.49 13.66 -12.84
N ARG A 213 1.40 14.30 -12.37
CA ARG A 213 0.21 14.55 -13.21
C ARG A 213 0.51 15.44 -14.42
N LYS A 214 1.54 16.28 -14.31
CA LYS A 214 2.01 17.17 -15.40
C LYS A 214 2.98 16.48 -16.36
N LEU A 215 3.40 15.24 -16.06
CA LEU A 215 4.40 14.50 -16.83
C LEU A 215 3.79 13.42 -17.75
N ASP A 216 2.47 13.35 -17.86
CA ASP A 216 1.76 12.28 -18.58
C ASP A 216 2.28 10.87 -18.21
N MET A 217 2.47 10.64 -16.92
CA MET A 217 2.93 9.38 -16.33
C MET A 217 1.85 8.76 -15.46
N GLN A 218 1.60 7.46 -15.66
CA GLN A 218 0.66 6.68 -14.87
C GLN A 218 1.37 5.43 -14.32
N MET A 219 2.03 5.59 -13.18
CA MET A 219 2.97 4.61 -12.65
C MET A 219 2.39 3.70 -11.56
N GLY A 220 1.17 3.95 -11.09
CA GLY A 220 0.50 3.10 -10.13
C GLY A 220 -0.18 1.90 -10.79
N ALA A 221 -0.13 0.72 -10.15
CA ALA A 221 -0.68 -0.50 -10.70
C ALA A 221 -1.30 -1.42 -9.63
N LEU A 222 -2.39 -2.08 -10.00
CA LEU A 222 -2.92 -3.25 -9.33
C LEU A 222 -2.38 -4.48 -10.05
N VAL A 223 -1.72 -5.36 -9.30
CA VAL A 223 -1.09 -6.57 -9.84
C VAL A 223 -1.59 -7.82 -9.12
N PHE A 224 -1.59 -8.95 -9.84
CA PHE A 224 -1.79 -10.29 -9.29
C PHE A 224 -0.64 -11.21 -9.64
N ARG A 225 -0.35 -12.16 -8.77
CA ARG A 225 0.58 -13.25 -9.05
C ARG A 225 -0.05 -14.22 -10.04
N THR A 226 0.70 -14.60 -11.09
CA THR A 226 0.20 -15.52 -12.13
C THR A 226 0.30 -16.98 -11.75
N LYS A 227 1.11 -17.34 -10.77
CA LYS A 227 1.37 -18.74 -10.38
C LYS A 227 0.09 -19.54 -10.07
N ASN A 228 -0.95 -18.87 -9.59
CA ASN A 228 -2.21 -19.49 -9.19
C ASN A 228 -3.36 -19.25 -10.21
N MET A 229 -3.08 -18.65 -11.35
CA MET A 229 -4.12 -18.31 -12.34
C MET A 229 -4.67 -19.53 -13.12
N GLY A 230 -4.02 -20.70 -13.02
CA GLY A 230 -4.57 -21.95 -13.52
C GLY A 230 -5.67 -22.56 -12.63
N ASP A 231 -5.83 -22.07 -11.40
CA ASP A 231 -6.88 -22.49 -10.48
C ASP A 231 -8.16 -21.69 -10.74
N ASN A 232 -9.22 -22.35 -11.16
CA ASN A 232 -10.52 -21.75 -11.48
C ASN A 232 -11.11 -21.00 -10.25
N ASN A 233 -10.90 -21.48 -9.05
CA ASN A 233 -11.36 -20.83 -7.84
C ASN A 233 -10.62 -19.49 -7.63
N ARG A 234 -9.30 -19.47 -7.80
CA ARG A 234 -8.50 -18.22 -7.72
C ARG A 234 -8.88 -17.22 -8.80
N LYS A 235 -9.13 -17.71 -10.02
CA LYS A 235 -9.60 -16.85 -11.10
C LYS A 235 -10.94 -16.22 -10.75
N HIS A 236 -11.90 -17.01 -10.27
CA HIS A 236 -13.20 -16.50 -9.80
C HIS A 236 -13.05 -15.47 -8.68
N GLN A 237 -12.21 -15.72 -7.69
CA GLN A 237 -11.94 -14.76 -6.60
C GLN A 237 -11.36 -13.44 -7.12
N MET A 238 -10.46 -13.49 -8.10
CA MET A 238 -9.91 -12.29 -8.74
C MET A 238 -10.97 -11.53 -9.53
N ASP A 239 -11.87 -12.23 -10.23
CA ASP A 239 -12.97 -11.61 -10.99
C ASP A 239 -13.95 -10.90 -10.04
N VAL A 240 -14.30 -11.54 -8.92
CA VAL A 240 -15.12 -10.93 -7.85
C VAL A 240 -14.44 -9.69 -7.28
N PHE A 241 -13.15 -9.77 -6.99
CA PHE A 241 -12.38 -8.63 -6.52
C PHE A 241 -12.39 -7.48 -7.53
N MET A 242 -12.10 -7.76 -8.80
CA MET A 242 -12.07 -6.74 -9.85
C MET A 242 -13.43 -6.08 -10.08
N LYS A 243 -14.53 -6.85 -9.98
CA LYS A 243 -15.89 -6.31 -10.06
C LYS A 243 -16.16 -5.31 -8.93
N GLY A 244 -15.87 -5.67 -7.68
CA GLY A 244 -16.04 -4.78 -6.54
C GLY A 244 -15.10 -3.57 -6.58
N TYR A 245 -13.85 -3.76 -7.01
CA TYR A 245 -12.89 -2.66 -7.22
C TYR A 245 -13.41 -1.64 -8.24
N LYS A 246 -13.93 -2.11 -9.38
CA LYS A 246 -14.54 -1.24 -10.40
C LYS A 246 -15.73 -0.47 -9.84
N GLN A 247 -16.67 -1.14 -9.17
CA GLN A 247 -17.81 -0.50 -8.54
C GLN A 247 -17.39 0.58 -7.53
N ALA A 248 -16.33 0.33 -6.76
CA ALA A 248 -15.80 1.30 -5.81
C ALA A 248 -15.17 2.50 -6.51
N CYS A 249 -14.41 2.30 -7.60
CA CYS A 249 -13.87 3.40 -8.40
C CYS A 249 -15.01 4.29 -8.95
N ASP A 250 -16.03 3.67 -9.54
CA ASP A 250 -17.19 4.39 -10.10
C ASP A 250 -17.93 5.17 -8.99
N SER A 251 -18.14 4.54 -7.83
CA SER A 251 -18.76 5.16 -6.66
C SER A 251 -17.95 6.36 -6.14
N ILE A 252 -16.63 6.23 -6.01
CA ILE A 252 -15.78 7.34 -5.55
C ILE A 252 -15.76 8.46 -6.59
N ASN A 253 -15.74 8.15 -7.86
CA ASN A 253 -15.78 9.14 -8.94
C ASN A 253 -17.10 9.90 -9.00
N HIS A 254 -18.21 9.27 -8.57
CA HIS A 254 -19.51 9.88 -8.51
C HIS A 254 -19.70 10.77 -7.29
N TYR A 255 -19.40 10.26 -6.09
CA TYR A 255 -19.64 10.96 -4.82
C TYR A 255 -18.47 11.81 -4.34
N GLY A 256 -17.27 11.63 -4.90
CA GLY A 256 -16.03 12.27 -4.48
C GLY A 256 -15.36 11.57 -3.27
N VAL A 257 -14.05 11.77 -3.14
CA VAL A 257 -13.23 11.15 -2.08
C VAL A 257 -13.71 11.53 -0.68
N LYS A 258 -14.09 12.79 -0.48
CA LYS A 258 -14.51 13.33 0.82
C LYS A 258 -15.82 12.74 1.33
N HIS A 259 -16.63 12.12 0.47
CA HIS A 259 -17.82 11.37 0.87
C HIS A 259 -17.48 10.19 1.79
N TYR A 260 -16.29 9.63 1.67
CA TYR A 260 -15.85 8.44 2.43
C TYR A 260 -15.06 8.81 3.70
N ARG A 261 -15.44 9.89 4.40
CA ARG A 261 -14.73 10.42 5.59
C ARG A 261 -14.42 9.35 6.64
N GLU A 262 -15.36 8.46 6.93
CA GLU A 262 -15.17 7.42 7.96
C GLU A 262 -14.14 6.37 7.53
N ILE A 263 -14.10 6.03 6.25
CA ILE A 263 -13.08 5.14 5.69
C ILE A 263 -11.71 5.83 5.69
N LEU A 264 -11.65 7.12 5.37
CA LEU A 264 -10.43 7.92 5.41
C LEU A 264 -9.88 8.03 6.84
N LYS A 265 -10.73 8.25 7.84
CA LYS A 265 -10.32 8.22 9.25
C LYS A 265 -9.82 6.83 9.66
N LYS A 266 -10.58 5.78 9.35
CA LYS A 266 -10.30 4.39 9.77
C LYS A 266 -9.00 3.84 9.19
N TYR A 267 -8.75 4.04 7.90
CA TYR A 267 -7.66 3.39 7.17
C TYR A 267 -6.42 4.25 7.03
N TYR A 268 -6.56 5.57 7.04
CA TYR A 268 -5.46 6.52 6.83
C TYR A 268 -5.17 7.38 8.07
N GLY A 269 -6.03 7.33 9.10
CA GLY A 269 -5.86 8.14 10.31
C GLY A 269 -6.02 9.64 10.09
N LEU A 270 -6.73 10.06 9.02
CA LEU A 270 -6.88 11.46 8.68
C LEU A 270 -7.85 12.17 9.64
N ASN A 271 -7.48 13.34 10.11
CA ASN A 271 -8.39 14.26 10.77
C ASN A 271 -9.23 15.07 9.77
N ALA A 272 -10.18 15.86 10.23
CA ALA A 272 -11.08 16.64 9.37
C ALA A 272 -10.31 17.59 8.44
N GLN A 273 -9.31 18.30 8.93
CA GLN A 273 -8.48 19.23 8.16
C GLN A 273 -7.74 18.51 7.01
N ALA A 274 -7.16 17.34 7.30
CA ALA A 274 -6.45 16.56 6.30
C ALA A 274 -7.40 16.02 5.21
N ILE A 275 -8.62 15.62 5.58
CA ILE A 275 -9.65 15.19 4.63
C ILE A 275 -10.09 16.35 3.74
N ASP A 276 -10.31 17.53 4.34
CA ASP A 276 -10.76 18.72 3.60
C ASP A 276 -9.68 19.25 2.64
N ALA A 277 -8.40 19.01 2.94
CA ALA A 277 -7.27 19.36 2.09
C ALA A 277 -7.07 18.43 0.88
N LEU A 278 -7.73 17.26 0.83
CA LEU A 278 -7.64 16.37 -0.32
C LEU A 278 -8.19 17.02 -1.60
N PRO A 279 -7.55 16.85 -2.75
CA PRO A 279 -8.03 17.41 -4.01
C PRO A 279 -9.39 16.82 -4.42
N ASP A 280 -10.34 17.70 -4.78
CA ASP A 280 -11.65 17.28 -5.28
C ASP A 280 -11.59 16.67 -6.70
N SER A 281 -10.52 16.96 -7.43
CA SER A 281 -10.31 16.51 -8.82
C SER A 281 -9.80 15.08 -8.94
N LEU A 282 -9.64 14.35 -7.83
CA LEU A 282 -9.16 12.97 -7.85
C LEU A 282 -10.14 12.05 -8.58
N LYS A 283 -9.62 11.35 -9.59
CA LYS A 283 -10.38 10.32 -10.33
C LYS A 283 -9.68 8.99 -10.20
N PHE A 284 -10.46 7.96 -9.95
CA PHE A 284 -9.98 6.59 -9.81
C PHE A 284 -10.21 5.82 -11.10
N THR A 285 -9.30 4.93 -11.44
CA THR A 285 -9.34 4.18 -12.71
C THR A 285 -9.18 2.69 -12.46
N TYR A 286 -9.76 1.91 -13.36
CA TYR A 286 -9.57 0.46 -13.49
C TYR A 286 -9.16 0.07 -14.92
N GLN A 287 -8.69 1.04 -15.70
CA GLN A 287 -8.20 0.81 -17.06
C GLN A 287 -6.90 0.02 -17.05
N ALA A 288 -6.56 -0.58 -18.18
CA ALA A 288 -5.29 -1.26 -18.33
C ALA A 288 -4.10 -0.31 -18.15
N THR A 289 -3.01 -0.83 -17.60
CA THR A 289 -1.72 -0.11 -17.54
C THR A 289 -1.23 0.22 -18.95
N ARG A 290 -0.73 1.43 -19.14
CA ARG A 290 -0.24 1.87 -20.45
C ARG A 290 1.13 1.26 -20.74
N GLN A 291 1.32 0.71 -21.93
CA GLN A 291 2.58 0.07 -22.33
C GLN A 291 3.77 1.02 -22.24
N LYS A 292 3.58 2.29 -22.63
CA LYS A 292 4.65 3.31 -22.54
C LYS A 292 5.20 3.51 -21.13
N ASP A 293 4.35 3.39 -20.09
CA ASP A 293 4.74 3.58 -18.70
C ASP A 293 5.47 2.33 -18.18
N ILE A 294 5.01 1.13 -18.59
CA ILE A 294 5.74 -0.13 -18.33
C ILE A 294 7.13 -0.08 -18.94
N ASP A 295 7.24 0.34 -20.20
CA ASP A 295 8.53 0.46 -20.91
C ASP A 295 9.42 1.54 -20.28
N CYS A 296 8.83 2.61 -19.75
CA CYS A 296 9.57 3.62 -19.00
C CYS A 296 10.22 3.02 -17.74
N ALA A 297 9.46 2.26 -16.96
CA ALA A 297 9.95 1.56 -15.78
C ALA A 297 11.07 0.56 -16.12
N LYS A 298 10.90 -0.24 -17.18
CA LYS A 298 11.91 -1.20 -17.65
C LYS A 298 13.21 -0.52 -18.05
N ARG A 299 13.14 0.52 -18.92
CA ARG A 299 14.33 1.26 -19.36
C ARG A 299 15.09 1.88 -18.20
N TRP A 300 14.37 2.44 -17.21
CA TRP A 300 15.03 3.00 -16.03
C TRP A 300 15.74 1.92 -15.21
N LEU A 301 15.10 0.76 -14.97
CA LEU A 301 15.71 -0.36 -14.24
C LEU A 301 16.92 -0.95 -14.95
N GLU A 302 16.99 -0.90 -16.28
CA GLU A 302 18.15 -1.33 -17.06
C GLU A 302 19.34 -0.37 -16.88
N LYS A 303 19.08 0.95 -16.88
CA LYS A 303 20.11 1.97 -16.64
C LYS A 303 20.66 1.92 -15.21
N LYS A 304 19.79 1.65 -14.23
CA LYS A 304 20.17 1.64 -12.80
C LYS A 304 21.10 0.50 -12.40
N LYS A 305 21.23 -0.54 -13.23
CA LYS A 305 22.12 -1.69 -13.00
C LYS A 305 23.55 -1.48 -13.52
N LYS A 306 23.73 -0.49 -14.39
CA LYS A 306 25.06 -0.09 -14.90
C LYS A 306 25.68 0.93 -13.97
#